data_36b7064fe095d5d327e17d1bf33e1b14
#
_entry.id   36b7064fe095d5d327e17d1bf33e1b14
#
_cell.length_a   1.000
_cell.length_b   1.000
_cell.length_c   1.000
_cell.angle_alpha   90.00
_cell.angle_beta   90.00
_cell.angle_gamma   90.00
#
_symmetry.space_group_name_H-M   'P 1'
#
loop_
_entity.id
_entity.type
_entity.pdbx_description
1 polymer ?
#
loop_
_entity_poly.entity_id
_entity_poly.type
_entity_poly.pdbx_seq_one_letter_code
_entity_poly.pdbx_strand_id
1 'polypeptide(L)'
;MKYPAFALIVLLSACGSAPQRGGGYYKDDGPGENPPANLASIPDAVPRSEPLHKYANRPYEVFGKKYVPLAAVQPFTQRGTASWYGKKFHGQKTSSGETYDMYKMTAAHPTLPIPSYARVTNLANRKSVVVRINDRGPFHTDRIIDLSYAAAYKLGYTGAGSARVEIEAIVPSQAQRRADL
;
A
#
# COMPACT_ATOMS: atom_id res chain seq x y z
N MET A 1 35.67 -39.57 -54.93
CA MET A 1 35.69 -39.29 -53.51
C MET A 1 34.80 -38.05 -53.29
N LYS A 2 33.60 -38.26 -52.63
CA LYS A 2 32.60 -37.19 -52.41
C LYS A 2 32.64 -36.83 -50.92
N TYR A 3 32.95 -35.59 -50.59
CA TYR A 3 32.92 -35.10 -49.24
C TYR A 3 31.51 -34.54 -48.89
N PRO A 4 30.87 -34.92 -47.78
CA PRO A 4 29.63 -34.28 -47.35
C PRO A 4 29.92 -32.97 -46.65
N ALA A 5 29.23 -31.89 -47.06
CA ALA A 5 29.24 -30.60 -46.37
C ALA A 5 28.41 -30.66 -45.10
N PHE A 6 29.02 -30.42 -43.97
CA PHE A 6 28.35 -30.26 -42.68
C PHE A 6 27.79 -28.83 -42.60
N ALA A 7 26.47 -28.70 -42.59
CA ALA A 7 25.82 -27.42 -42.31
C ALA A 7 25.73 -27.20 -40.79
N LEU A 8 26.43 -26.20 -40.31
CA LEU A 8 26.40 -25.75 -38.91
C LEU A 8 25.15 -24.88 -38.67
N ILE A 9 24.14 -25.41 -38.02
CA ILE A 9 22.94 -24.66 -37.60
C ILE A 9 23.27 -23.90 -36.30
N VAL A 10 23.43 -22.58 -36.41
CA VAL A 10 23.57 -21.67 -35.22
C VAL A 10 22.17 -21.35 -34.72
N LEU A 11 21.82 -21.93 -33.57
CA LEU A 11 20.60 -21.55 -32.82
C LEU A 11 20.86 -20.23 -32.06
N LEU A 12 20.32 -19.14 -32.60
CA LEU A 12 20.26 -17.85 -31.91
C LEU A 12 19.19 -17.93 -30.83
N SER A 13 19.61 -18.09 -29.57
CA SER A 13 18.76 -17.94 -28.41
C SER A 13 18.41 -16.45 -28.24
N ALA A 14 17.26 -16.05 -28.73
CA ALA A 14 16.69 -14.72 -28.42
C ALA A 14 16.18 -14.70 -26.99
N CYS A 15 16.96 -14.12 -26.07
CA CYS A 15 16.46 -13.72 -24.76
C CYS A 15 15.46 -12.56 -24.96
N GLY A 16 14.20 -12.91 -25.15
CA GLY A 16 13.11 -11.95 -25.14
C GLY A 16 12.90 -11.42 -23.72
N SER A 17 13.38 -10.22 -23.43
CA SER A 17 12.99 -9.49 -22.25
C SER A 17 11.50 -9.21 -22.34
N ALA A 18 10.69 -9.83 -21.47
CA ALA A 18 9.28 -9.52 -21.36
C ALA A 18 9.13 -8.03 -21.02
N PRO A 19 8.24 -7.28 -21.68
CA PRO A 19 8.01 -5.88 -21.35
C PRO A 19 7.52 -5.80 -19.92
N GLN A 20 8.30 -5.14 -19.05
CA GLN A 20 7.89 -4.81 -17.69
C GLN A 20 6.66 -3.90 -17.81
N ARG A 21 5.47 -4.46 -17.49
CA ARG A 21 4.24 -3.66 -17.40
C ARG A 21 4.46 -2.64 -16.31
N GLY A 22 4.58 -1.37 -16.67
CA GLY A 22 4.64 -0.26 -15.73
C GLY A 22 3.39 -0.28 -14.86
N GLY A 23 3.57 -0.65 -13.60
CA GLY A 23 2.50 -0.75 -12.61
C GLY A 23 2.20 0.60 -11.98
N GLY A 24 1.82 1.60 -12.77
CA GLY A 24 1.20 2.82 -12.25
C GLY A 24 -0.30 2.60 -12.17
N TYR A 25 -0.89 2.82 -10.99
CA TYR A 25 -2.32 2.56 -10.77
C TYR A 25 -3.22 3.45 -11.62
N TYR A 26 -2.84 4.69 -11.82
CA TYR A 26 -3.35 5.60 -12.83
C TYR A 26 -2.20 5.99 -13.75
N LYS A 27 -2.46 6.12 -15.04
CA LYS A 27 -1.44 6.52 -16.02
C LYS A 27 -0.78 7.88 -15.70
N ASP A 28 -1.46 8.68 -14.88
CA ASP A 28 -1.10 10.04 -14.45
C ASP A 28 -0.69 10.13 -12.97
N ASP A 29 -0.59 9.00 -12.25
CA ASP A 29 -0.10 8.96 -10.87
C ASP A 29 1.36 8.49 -10.84
N GLY A 30 2.10 8.89 -9.80
CA GLY A 30 3.51 8.53 -9.70
C GLY A 30 4.21 9.15 -8.50
N PRO A 31 5.53 9.00 -8.43
CA PRO A 31 6.34 9.72 -7.47
C PRO A 31 6.26 11.22 -7.76
N GLY A 32 6.33 12.04 -6.72
CA GLY A 32 6.45 13.49 -6.89
C GLY A 32 7.70 13.86 -7.68
N GLU A 33 7.73 15.07 -8.25
CA GLU A 33 8.87 15.56 -9.05
C GLU A 33 10.16 15.68 -8.23
N ASN A 34 10.03 15.96 -6.92
CA ASN A 34 11.16 16.11 -6.00
C ASN A 34 10.93 15.25 -4.74
N PRO A 35 11.03 13.91 -4.85
CA PRO A 35 10.88 13.06 -3.66
C PRO A 35 12.01 13.35 -2.66
N PRO A 36 11.74 13.29 -1.34
CA PRO A 36 12.79 13.40 -0.33
C PRO A 36 13.94 12.43 -0.61
N ALA A 37 15.17 12.91 -0.51
CA ALA A 37 16.37 12.10 -0.78
C ALA A 37 16.51 10.89 0.16
N ASN A 38 15.83 10.91 1.32
CA ASN A 38 15.92 9.93 2.38
C ASN A 38 14.62 9.14 2.62
N LEU A 39 13.85 8.83 1.57
CA LEU A 39 12.59 8.06 1.68
C LEU A 39 12.72 6.80 2.54
N ALA A 40 13.85 6.08 2.45
CA ALA A 40 14.09 4.88 3.23
C ALA A 40 14.17 5.13 4.74
N SER A 41 14.58 6.33 5.17
CA SER A 41 14.74 6.71 6.58
C SER A 41 13.51 7.39 7.19
N ILE A 42 12.42 7.57 6.42
CA ILE A 42 11.16 8.08 6.98
C ILE A 42 10.71 7.12 8.08
N PRO A 43 10.51 7.61 9.33
CA PRO A 43 10.13 6.74 10.43
C PRO A 43 8.75 6.14 10.19
N ASP A 44 8.56 4.92 10.66
CA ASP A 44 7.25 4.28 10.67
C ASP A 44 6.25 5.06 11.54
N ALA A 45 4.96 4.89 11.29
CA ALA A 45 3.95 5.47 12.16
C ALA A 45 4.07 4.88 13.57
N VAL A 46 4.00 5.75 14.57
CA VAL A 46 4.02 5.34 15.99
C VAL A 46 2.59 5.06 16.44
N PRO A 47 2.23 3.81 16.75
CA PRO A 47 0.89 3.48 17.20
C PRO A 47 0.56 4.17 18.52
N ARG A 48 -0.62 4.78 18.57
CA ARG A 48 -1.18 5.41 19.78
C ARG A 48 -2.68 5.19 19.84
N SER A 49 -3.29 5.40 20.99
CA SER A 49 -4.73 5.36 21.15
C SER A 49 -5.31 6.71 20.74
N GLU A 50 -6.07 6.73 19.65
CA GLU A 50 -6.72 7.93 19.15
C GLU A 50 -8.24 7.74 19.18
N PRO A 51 -9.03 8.81 19.48
CA PRO A 51 -10.48 8.77 19.32
C PRO A 51 -10.87 8.44 17.89
N LEU A 52 -11.81 7.53 17.70
CA LEU A 52 -12.29 7.17 16.37
C LEU A 52 -13.02 8.34 15.71
N HIS A 53 -12.74 8.54 14.42
CA HIS A 53 -13.35 9.62 13.64
C HIS A 53 -14.87 9.41 13.50
N LYS A 54 -15.66 10.40 13.90
CA LYS A 54 -17.13 10.30 14.02
C LYS A 54 -17.84 9.94 12.70
N TYR A 55 -17.35 10.43 11.57
CA TYR A 55 -18.02 10.27 10.27
C TYR A 55 -17.36 9.22 9.40
N ALA A 56 -16.03 9.13 9.36
CA ALA A 56 -15.30 8.20 8.52
C ALA A 56 -15.53 6.72 8.87
N ASN A 57 -16.07 6.42 10.07
CA ASN A 57 -16.38 5.07 10.53
C ASN A 57 -17.87 4.68 10.37
N ARG A 58 -18.70 5.51 9.71
CA ARG A 58 -20.06 5.14 9.37
C ARG A 58 -20.09 4.18 8.19
N PRO A 59 -21.10 3.32 8.08
CA PRO A 59 -21.34 2.57 6.84
C PRO A 59 -21.45 3.53 5.65
N TYR A 60 -20.87 3.15 4.53
CA TYR A 60 -20.86 3.95 3.30
C TYR A 60 -20.98 3.05 2.06
N GLU A 61 -21.29 3.64 0.92
CA GLU A 61 -21.46 2.94 -0.34
C GLU A 61 -20.62 3.59 -1.43
N VAL A 62 -19.92 2.78 -2.22
CA VAL A 62 -19.15 3.20 -3.39
C VAL A 62 -19.38 2.19 -4.51
N PHE A 63 -19.72 2.67 -5.70
CA PHE A 63 -20.03 1.85 -6.89
C PHE A 63 -21.05 0.73 -6.61
N GLY A 64 -22.10 1.02 -5.83
CA GLY A 64 -23.16 0.05 -5.48
C GLY A 64 -22.74 -0.99 -4.45
N LYS A 65 -21.50 -0.96 -3.94
CA LYS A 65 -21.03 -1.86 -2.89
C LYS A 65 -21.04 -1.17 -1.55
N LYS A 66 -21.71 -1.80 -0.58
CA LYS A 66 -21.77 -1.33 0.81
C LYS A 66 -20.54 -1.79 1.59
N TYR A 67 -19.95 -0.86 2.34
CA TYR A 67 -18.83 -1.10 3.26
C TYR A 67 -19.27 -0.76 4.68
N VAL A 68 -18.94 -1.65 5.63
CA VAL A 68 -19.22 -1.45 7.05
C VAL A 68 -17.90 -1.46 7.80
N PRO A 69 -17.37 -0.29 8.21
CA PRO A 69 -16.16 -0.23 9.02
C PRO A 69 -16.32 -0.95 10.36
N LEU A 70 -15.23 -1.52 10.87
CA LEU A 70 -15.19 -2.11 12.19
C LEU A 70 -15.47 -1.04 13.25
N ALA A 71 -16.30 -1.38 14.23
CA ALA A 71 -16.74 -0.45 15.28
C ALA A 71 -15.63 -0.08 16.29
N ALA A 72 -14.59 -0.89 16.38
CA ALA A 72 -13.47 -0.70 17.30
C ALA A 72 -12.18 -1.27 16.73
N VAL A 73 -11.04 -0.79 17.23
CA VAL A 73 -9.73 -1.40 16.93
C VAL A 73 -9.65 -2.73 17.67
N GLN A 74 -9.54 -3.80 16.89
CA GLN A 74 -9.50 -5.18 17.36
C GLN A 74 -8.49 -6.00 16.56
N PRO A 75 -8.11 -7.21 17.02
CA PRO A 75 -7.26 -8.11 16.23
C PRO A 75 -7.86 -8.33 14.85
N PHE A 76 -7.06 -8.11 13.82
CA PHE A 76 -7.48 -8.25 12.42
C PHE A 76 -6.24 -8.60 11.60
N THR A 77 -6.37 -9.63 10.77
CA THR A 77 -5.33 -10.03 9.83
C THR A 77 -5.97 -10.28 8.48
N GLN A 78 -5.35 -9.78 7.41
CA GLN A 78 -5.83 -9.97 6.04
C GLN A 78 -4.65 -10.12 5.09
N ARG A 79 -4.76 -11.04 4.13
CA ARG A 79 -3.80 -11.20 3.03
C ARG A 79 -4.44 -10.85 1.71
N GLY A 80 -3.73 -10.10 0.87
CA GLY A 80 -4.22 -9.70 -0.43
C GLY A 80 -3.23 -8.85 -1.19
N THR A 81 -3.71 -8.15 -2.20
CA THR A 81 -2.90 -7.24 -3.03
C THR A 81 -2.98 -5.83 -2.45
N ALA A 82 -1.81 -5.23 -2.25
CA ALA A 82 -1.66 -3.79 -1.98
C ALA A 82 -1.28 -3.06 -3.26
N SER A 83 -1.74 -1.81 -3.39
CA SER A 83 -1.17 -0.83 -4.29
C SER A 83 -0.74 0.43 -3.54
N TRP A 84 -0.44 1.50 -4.23
CA TRP A 84 -0.08 2.77 -3.61
C TRP A 84 -0.69 3.94 -4.41
N TYR A 85 -0.88 5.07 -3.75
CA TYR A 85 -1.36 6.32 -4.32
C TYR A 85 -0.31 7.41 -4.12
N GLY A 86 -0.10 8.25 -5.13
CA GLY A 86 1.03 9.14 -5.23
C GLY A 86 0.65 10.60 -5.47
N LYS A 87 1.33 11.23 -6.42
CA LYS A 87 1.25 12.67 -6.74
C LYS A 87 -0.18 13.15 -7.01
N LYS A 88 -0.99 12.34 -7.69
CA LYS A 88 -2.38 12.71 -8.04
C LYS A 88 -3.25 13.06 -6.84
N PHE A 89 -3.03 12.38 -5.72
CA PHE A 89 -3.81 12.56 -4.48
C PHE A 89 -3.10 13.47 -3.46
N HIS A 90 -1.82 13.76 -3.67
CA HIS A 90 -1.05 14.60 -2.76
C HIS A 90 -1.69 15.98 -2.57
N GLY A 91 -1.87 16.41 -1.33
CA GLY A 91 -2.53 17.66 -0.97
C GLY A 91 -4.06 17.58 -0.91
N GLN A 92 -4.70 16.49 -1.37
CA GLN A 92 -6.16 16.31 -1.27
C GLN A 92 -6.59 15.87 0.13
N LYS A 93 -7.89 16.01 0.44
CA LYS A 93 -8.45 15.56 1.71
C LYS A 93 -8.73 14.07 1.70
N THR A 94 -8.30 13.40 2.76
CA THR A 94 -8.65 12.00 3.06
C THR A 94 -10.05 11.90 3.68
N SER A 95 -10.56 10.69 3.85
CA SER A 95 -11.84 10.43 4.53
C SER A 95 -11.85 10.87 6.00
N SER A 96 -10.69 11.02 6.65
CA SER A 96 -10.57 11.62 7.97
C SER A 96 -10.54 13.16 7.95
N GLY A 97 -10.56 13.78 6.77
CA GLY A 97 -10.41 15.23 6.61
C GLY A 97 -8.97 15.74 6.70
N GLU A 98 -8.00 14.87 6.97
CA GLU A 98 -6.58 15.21 6.94
C GLU A 98 -6.13 15.50 5.49
N THR A 99 -5.09 16.31 5.33
CA THR A 99 -4.47 16.48 4.02
C THR A 99 -3.53 15.30 3.74
N TYR A 100 -3.76 14.60 2.63
CA TYR A 100 -2.90 13.51 2.22
C TYR A 100 -1.50 13.99 1.87
N ASP A 101 -0.52 13.36 2.49
CA ASP A 101 0.89 13.55 2.20
C ASP A 101 1.50 12.20 1.80
N MET A 102 1.86 12.07 0.52
CA MET A 102 2.42 10.84 -0.03
C MET A 102 3.75 10.42 0.59
N TYR A 103 4.40 11.30 1.34
CA TYR A 103 5.65 11.04 2.04
C TYR A 103 5.49 10.70 3.53
N LYS A 104 4.25 10.60 4.03
CA LYS A 104 3.94 10.10 5.38
C LYS A 104 3.61 8.62 5.36
N MET A 105 3.81 7.94 6.50
CA MET A 105 3.51 6.52 6.65
C MET A 105 2.02 6.31 6.93
N THR A 106 1.20 6.45 5.88
CA THR A 106 -0.28 6.34 5.94
C THR A 106 -0.81 5.35 4.91
N ALA A 107 -2.07 4.96 5.09
CA ALA A 107 -2.76 4.06 4.16
C ALA A 107 -4.27 4.28 4.15
N ALA A 108 -4.91 3.85 3.05
CA ALA A 108 -6.35 3.71 2.90
C ALA A 108 -6.76 2.24 3.04
N HIS A 109 -7.78 1.97 3.86
CA HIS A 109 -8.37 0.65 4.03
C HIS A 109 -9.90 0.74 4.05
N PRO A 110 -10.63 -0.20 3.41
CA PRO A 110 -12.10 -0.08 3.32
C PRO A 110 -12.81 -0.19 4.66
N THR A 111 -12.32 -0.98 5.61
CA THR A 111 -13.09 -1.31 6.81
C THR A 111 -12.34 -1.19 8.14
N LEU A 112 -11.00 -1.07 8.16
CA LEU A 112 -10.29 -0.79 9.41
C LEU A 112 -10.76 0.53 10.01
N PRO A 113 -10.81 0.67 11.35
CA PRO A 113 -11.21 1.93 11.98
C PRO A 113 -10.29 3.10 11.58
N ILE A 114 -10.85 4.28 11.48
CA ILE A 114 -10.09 5.52 11.25
C ILE A 114 -10.21 6.41 12.51
N PRO A 115 -9.09 6.85 13.08
CA PRO A 115 -7.73 6.38 12.82
C PRO A 115 -7.44 5.02 13.48
N SER A 116 -6.56 4.24 12.89
CA SER A 116 -5.98 3.03 13.48
C SER A 116 -4.59 2.80 12.89
N TYR A 117 -3.90 1.77 13.35
CA TYR A 117 -2.55 1.44 12.89
C TYR A 117 -2.49 -0.01 12.45
N ALA A 118 -1.69 -0.26 11.43
CA ALA A 118 -1.47 -1.61 10.92
C ALA A 118 0.00 -1.82 10.57
N ARG A 119 0.50 -3.03 10.86
CA ARG A 119 1.71 -3.55 10.25
C ARG A 119 1.36 -4.10 8.89
N VAL A 120 2.10 -3.73 7.88
CA VAL A 120 1.97 -4.25 6.52
C VAL A 120 3.27 -4.93 6.15
N THR A 121 3.20 -6.21 5.79
CA THR A 121 4.35 -7.02 5.41
C THR A 121 4.25 -7.43 3.94
N ASN A 122 5.25 -7.11 3.15
CA ASN A 122 5.38 -7.61 1.77
C ASN A 122 5.81 -9.09 1.82
N LEU A 123 4.96 -9.98 1.32
CA LEU A 123 5.17 -11.43 1.42
C LEU A 123 6.33 -11.93 0.54
N ALA A 124 6.70 -11.20 -0.50
CA ALA A 124 7.78 -11.60 -1.41
C ALA A 124 9.18 -11.36 -0.82
N ASN A 125 9.39 -10.25 -0.10
CA ASN A 125 10.71 -9.87 0.41
C ASN A 125 10.77 -9.75 1.94
N ARG A 126 9.66 -9.99 2.65
CA ARG A 126 9.51 -9.97 4.11
C ARG A 126 9.76 -8.61 4.76
N LYS A 127 9.91 -7.54 4.00
CA LYS A 127 9.95 -6.17 4.52
C LYS A 127 8.60 -5.82 5.13
N SER A 128 8.62 -5.10 6.25
CA SER A 128 7.40 -4.63 6.90
C SER A 128 7.53 -3.16 7.30
N VAL A 129 6.38 -2.49 7.39
CA VAL A 129 6.24 -1.11 7.84
C VAL A 129 5.03 -0.99 8.74
N VAL A 130 5.01 0.02 9.61
CA VAL A 130 3.80 0.42 10.33
C VAL A 130 3.24 1.67 9.68
N VAL A 131 1.94 1.63 9.36
CA VAL A 131 1.20 2.74 8.76
C VAL A 131 0.01 3.15 9.63
N ARG A 132 -0.38 4.41 9.54
CA ARG A 132 -1.62 4.92 10.13
C ARG A 132 -2.73 4.89 9.06
N ILE A 133 -3.84 4.26 9.38
CA ILE A 133 -5.03 4.20 8.53
C ILE A 133 -5.80 5.51 8.74
N ASN A 134 -5.85 6.35 7.73
CA ASN A 134 -6.53 7.64 7.78
C ASN A 134 -7.42 7.91 6.57
N ASP A 135 -7.57 6.91 5.67
CA ASP A 135 -8.39 7.07 4.48
C ASP A 135 -9.20 5.81 4.14
N ARG A 136 -10.19 5.94 3.26
CA ARG A 136 -11.06 4.88 2.74
C ARG A 136 -10.69 4.51 1.31
N GLY A 137 -10.77 3.25 1.01
CA GLY A 137 -10.34 2.58 -0.21
C GLY A 137 -9.41 1.41 0.12
N PRO A 138 -8.97 0.65 -0.88
CA PRO A 138 -9.36 0.69 -2.28
C PRO A 138 -10.82 0.26 -2.52
N PHE A 139 -11.39 0.73 -3.65
CA PHE A 139 -12.72 0.31 -4.08
C PHE A 139 -12.70 -0.64 -5.27
N HIS A 140 -11.52 -1.02 -5.72
CA HIS A 140 -11.30 -2.08 -6.70
C HIS A 140 -11.20 -3.43 -6.00
N THR A 141 -11.87 -4.45 -6.54
CA THR A 141 -12.11 -5.73 -5.87
C THR A 141 -10.87 -6.61 -5.69
N ASP A 142 -9.81 -6.34 -6.42
CA ASP A 142 -8.55 -7.10 -6.40
C ASP A 142 -7.55 -6.62 -5.34
N ARG A 143 -7.88 -5.50 -4.64
CA ARG A 143 -7.00 -4.88 -3.65
C ARG A 143 -7.63 -4.80 -2.27
N ILE A 144 -6.78 -4.87 -1.26
CA ILE A 144 -7.19 -4.79 0.16
C ILE A 144 -6.71 -3.52 0.86
N ILE A 145 -5.66 -2.88 0.38
CA ILE A 145 -5.06 -1.68 0.97
C ILE A 145 -4.35 -0.86 -0.10
N ASP A 146 -4.41 0.45 0.01
CA ASP A 146 -3.58 1.38 -0.76
C ASP A 146 -2.65 2.11 0.19
N LEU A 147 -1.34 1.99 -0.05
CA LEU A 147 -0.32 2.61 0.79
C LEU A 147 0.09 3.97 0.22
N SER A 148 0.61 4.84 1.09
CA SER A 148 1.34 6.01 0.64
C SER A 148 2.57 5.61 -0.18
N TYR A 149 3.06 6.54 -1.01
CA TYR A 149 4.27 6.31 -1.80
C TYR A 149 5.48 5.95 -0.93
N ALA A 150 5.69 6.65 0.21
CA ALA A 150 6.78 6.36 1.13
C ALA A 150 6.68 4.95 1.73
N ALA A 151 5.49 4.52 2.13
CA ALA A 151 5.28 3.18 2.67
C ALA A 151 5.54 2.09 1.62
N ALA A 152 5.04 2.27 0.39
CA ALA A 152 5.29 1.36 -0.73
C ALA A 152 6.78 1.30 -1.12
N TYR A 153 7.48 2.45 -1.07
CA TYR A 153 8.92 2.53 -1.32
C TYR A 153 9.71 1.70 -0.30
N LYS A 154 9.43 1.86 0.99
CA LYS A 154 10.08 1.08 2.06
C LYS A 154 9.80 -0.43 1.92
N LEU A 155 8.61 -0.82 1.50
CA LEU A 155 8.25 -2.21 1.21
C LEU A 155 8.85 -2.75 -0.10
N GLY A 156 9.40 -1.86 -0.96
CA GLY A 156 10.15 -2.24 -2.15
C GLY A 156 9.31 -2.66 -3.34
N TYR A 157 8.10 -2.09 -3.52
CA TYR A 157 7.25 -2.46 -4.66
C TYR A 157 6.73 -1.27 -5.50
N THR A 158 7.23 -0.05 -5.28
CA THR A 158 6.79 1.12 -6.06
C THR A 158 6.93 0.91 -7.56
N GLY A 159 8.03 0.30 -8.03
CA GLY A 159 8.26 0.03 -9.45
C GLY A 159 7.32 -1.03 -10.03
N ALA A 160 6.89 -2.01 -9.22
CA ALA A 160 5.92 -3.03 -9.63
C ALA A 160 4.46 -2.53 -9.55
N GLY A 161 4.21 -1.41 -8.84
CA GLY A 161 2.89 -0.81 -8.65
C GLY A 161 2.01 -1.55 -7.64
N SER A 162 2.23 -2.83 -7.40
CA SER A 162 1.48 -3.66 -6.47
C SER A 162 2.33 -4.78 -5.88
N ALA A 163 1.92 -5.32 -4.73
CA ALA A 163 2.54 -6.47 -4.08
C ALA A 163 1.52 -7.30 -3.31
N ARG A 164 1.83 -8.58 -3.10
CA ARG A 164 1.09 -9.43 -2.14
C ARG A 164 1.56 -9.09 -0.73
N VAL A 165 0.63 -8.70 0.11
CA VAL A 165 0.91 -8.28 1.49
C VAL A 165 0.06 -9.03 2.51
N GLU A 166 0.54 -9.01 3.74
CA GLU A 166 -0.24 -9.30 4.94
C GLU A 166 -0.40 -8.01 5.75
N ILE A 167 -1.62 -7.76 6.23
CA ILE A 167 -1.99 -6.66 7.10
C ILE A 167 -2.31 -7.24 8.46
N GLU A 168 -1.75 -6.65 9.52
CA GLU A 168 -2.06 -6.97 10.92
C GLU A 168 -2.42 -5.67 11.63
N ALA A 169 -3.66 -5.55 12.11
CA ALA A 169 -4.06 -4.39 12.91
C ALA A 169 -3.29 -4.36 14.24
N ILE A 170 -2.78 -3.19 14.60
CA ILE A 170 -2.10 -2.98 15.88
C ILE A 170 -3.13 -2.50 16.90
N VAL A 171 -3.38 -3.33 17.92
CA VAL A 171 -4.25 -2.99 19.03
C VAL A 171 -3.41 -2.37 20.14
N PRO A 172 -3.59 -1.07 20.47
CA PRO A 172 -2.84 -0.44 21.56
C PRO A 172 -3.07 -1.17 22.88
N SER A 173 -1.99 -1.38 23.63
CA SER A 173 -2.08 -1.99 24.97
C SER A 173 -2.87 -1.09 25.94
N GLN A 174 -3.34 -1.67 27.05
CA GLN A 174 -4.01 -0.87 28.08
C GLN A 174 -3.09 0.22 28.66
N ALA A 175 -1.78 -0.06 28.76
CA ALA A 175 -0.80 0.92 29.23
C ALA A 175 -0.67 2.10 28.25
N GLN A 176 -0.61 1.83 26.95
CA GLN A 176 -0.61 2.87 25.92
C GLN A 176 -1.88 3.71 25.94
N ARG A 177 -3.05 3.08 26.09
CA ARG A 177 -4.33 3.81 26.19
C ARG A 177 -4.40 4.75 27.40
N ARG A 178 -3.73 4.40 28.52
CA ARG A 178 -3.67 5.27 29.71
C ARG A 178 -2.66 6.40 29.57
N ALA A 179 -1.59 6.20 28.82
CA ALA A 179 -0.56 7.21 28.59
C ALA A 179 -0.99 8.28 27.58
N ASP A 180 -1.94 7.95 26.70
CA ASP A 180 -2.44 8.83 25.63
C ASP A 180 -3.69 9.66 26.07
N LEU A 181 -4.20 9.49 27.32
CA LEU A 181 -5.28 10.25 27.95
C LEU A 181 -4.73 11.40 28.80
#